data_ec55aef46f93c43cb388e5780acd0e02
#
_entry.id   ec55aef46f93c43cb388e5780acd0e02
#
_cell.length_a   1.000
_cell.length_b   1.000
_cell.length_c   1.000
_cell.angle_alpha   90.00
_cell.angle_beta   90.00
_cell.angle_gamma   90.00
#
_symmetry.space_group_name_H-M   'P 1'
#
loop_
_entity.id
_entity.type
_entity.pdbx_description
1 polymer ?
#
loop_
_entity_poly.entity_id
_entity_poly.type
_entity_poly.pdbx_seq_one_letter_code
_entity_poly.pdbx_strand_id
1 'polypeptide(L)'
;EAMRKRLRGLVKSGEVVRVGRNAYCVSGNKMSSYRHEYSEEANTVAQALREAFPAVEFTIFELVQLNEFVNHQLAHNVLFLSVEDDIIDFVFDLLKEQFPGKVLLDPTPELYHQYWYDGMIVLNKLVTEAPRGIEEAWHTRLEKLLVDLVSDSLLQEVISKSEYPAILEGALSGYVIDESCLFRYAKRR
;
A
#
# COMPACT_ATOMS: atom_id res chain seq x y z
N GLU A 1 -17.64 34.67 0.30
CA GLU A 1 -18.15 34.76 -1.10
C GLU A 1 -16.99 35.06 -2.09
N ALA A 2 -16.12 36.02 -1.79
CA ALA A 2 -14.99 36.43 -2.65
C ALA A 2 -14.03 35.24 -2.95
N MET A 3 -13.70 34.40 -1.97
CA MET A 3 -12.83 33.27 -2.13
C MET A 3 -13.42 32.19 -3.07
N ARG A 4 -14.72 31.90 -2.94
CA ARG A 4 -15.43 30.99 -3.85
C ARG A 4 -15.46 31.49 -5.29
N LYS A 5 -15.63 32.80 -5.49
CA LYS A 5 -15.60 33.42 -6.82
C LYS A 5 -14.21 33.33 -7.44
N ARG A 6 -13.16 33.59 -6.66
CA ARG A 6 -11.76 33.49 -7.10
C ARG A 6 -11.39 32.02 -7.47
N LEU A 7 -11.79 31.04 -6.64
CA LEU A 7 -11.56 29.63 -6.90
C LEU A 7 -12.26 29.16 -8.19
N ARG A 8 -13.51 29.60 -8.42
CA ARG A 8 -14.22 29.33 -9.68
C ARG A 8 -13.51 29.93 -10.89
N GLY A 9 -12.92 31.12 -10.73
CA GLY A 9 -12.08 31.75 -11.76
C GLY A 9 -10.88 30.88 -12.12
N LEU A 10 -10.13 30.43 -11.13
CA LEU A 10 -8.94 29.58 -11.31
C LEU A 10 -9.29 28.21 -11.92
N VAL A 11 -10.44 27.64 -11.57
CA VAL A 11 -10.93 26.41 -12.22
C VAL A 11 -11.31 26.67 -13.68
N LYS A 12 -11.91 27.81 -13.98
CA LYS A 12 -12.30 28.18 -15.36
C LYS A 12 -11.09 28.52 -16.24
N SER A 13 -10.02 29.10 -15.66
CA SER A 13 -8.77 29.36 -16.39
C SER A 13 -7.92 28.11 -16.57
N GLY A 14 -8.28 26.97 -15.94
CA GLY A 14 -7.49 25.76 -15.98
C GLY A 14 -6.27 25.75 -15.07
N GLU A 15 -6.07 26.80 -14.26
CA GLU A 15 -4.97 26.89 -13.29
C GLU A 15 -5.17 25.96 -12.09
N VAL A 16 -6.41 25.60 -11.83
CA VAL A 16 -6.80 24.70 -10.75
C VAL A 16 -7.81 23.68 -11.27
N VAL A 17 -7.60 22.41 -10.96
CA VAL A 17 -8.52 21.31 -11.30
C VAL A 17 -9.21 20.83 -10.02
N ARG A 18 -10.51 20.56 -10.12
CA ARG A 18 -11.24 19.94 -9.01
C ARG A 18 -11.00 18.44 -9.02
N VAL A 19 -10.37 17.92 -7.96
CA VAL A 19 -9.99 16.51 -7.80
C VAL A 19 -10.93 15.74 -6.86
N GLY A 20 -11.82 16.45 -6.13
CA GLY A 20 -12.76 15.80 -5.21
C GLY A 20 -13.81 16.77 -4.65
N ARG A 21 -14.60 16.32 -3.66
CA ARG A 21 -15.57 17.17 -2.96
C ARG A 21 -14.83 18.17 -2.05
N ASN A 22 -14.81 19.43 -2.45
CA ASN A 22 -14.04 20.52 -1.82
C ASN A 22 -12.51 20.38 -1.91
N ALA A 23 -12.01 19.49 -2.78
CA ALA A 23 -10.59 19.31 -3.03
C ALA A 23 -10.22 19.85 -4.41
N TYR A 24 -9.12 20.61 -4.49
CA TYR A 24 -8.63 21.26 -5.69
C TYR A 24 -7.11 21.15 -5.75
N CYS A 25 -6.58 20.93 -6.96
CA CYS A 25 -5.15 20.85 -7.24
C CYS A 25 -4.73 21.94 -8.24
N VAL A 26 -3.52 22.47 -8.13
CA VAL A 26 -2.96 23.42 -9.10
C VAL A 26 -2.63 22.67 -10.40
N SER A 27 -3.11 23.20 -11.51
CA SER A 27 -3.00 22.61 -12.85
C SER A 27 -1.59 22.77 -13.41
N GLY A 28 -0.65 22.06 -12.86
CA GLY A 28 0.75 22.04 -13.32
C GLY A 28 1.41 20.71 -12.99
N ASN A 29 0.97 20.04 -11.94
CA ASN A 29 1.30 18.67 -11.67
C ASN A 29 0.27 17.78 -12.35
N LYS A 30 0.65 17.14 -13.44
CA LYS A 30 -0.10 15.98 -13.97
C LYS A 30 0.02 14.88 -12.92
N MET A 31 -0.96 14.81 -12.01
CA MET A 31 -1.07 13.67 -11.11
C MET A 31 -1.24 12.42 -11.97
N SER A 32 -0.38 11.46 -11.78
CA SER A 32 -0.43 10.16 -12.45
C SER A 32 -1.15 9.13 -11.59
N SER A 33 -1.58 8.05 -12.18
CA SER A 33 -1.98 6.87 -11.40
C SER A 33 -0.73 6.23 -10.80
N TYR A 34 -0.79 5.88 -9.53
CA TYR A 34 0.30 5.17 -8.87
C TYR A 34 0.47 3.78 -9.48
N ARG A 35 1.73 3.44 -9.78
CA ARG A 35 2.14 2.13 -10.28
C ARG A 35 3.45 1.75 -9.61
N HIS A 36 3.60 0.49 -9.30
CA HIS A 36 4.82 -0.09 -8.79
C HIS A 36 5.22 -1.30 -9.64
N GLU A 37 6.50 -1.40 -9.97
CA GLU A 37 7.08 -2.58 -10.60
C GLU A 37 7.51 -3.56 -9.50
N TYR A 38 6.73 -4.62 -9.35
CA TYR A 38 6.97 -5.62 -8.33
C TYR A 38 8.21 -6.46 -8.61
N SER A 39 8.92 -6.85 -7.56
CA SER A 39 10.09 -7.71 -7.63
C SER A 39 9.76 -9.10 -8.21
N GLU A 40 10.79 -9.83 -8.61
CA GLU A 40 10.66 -11.21 -9.08
C GLU A 40 10.14 -12.11 -7.94
N GLU A 41 10.57 -11.86 -6.70
CA GLU A 41 10.09 -12.55 -5.51
C GLU A 41 8.58 -12.35 -5.29
N ALA A 42 8.10 -11.12 -5.38
CA ALA A 42 6.67 -10.80 -5.23
C ALA A 42 5.83 -11.47 -6.33
N ASN A 43 6.30 -11.46 -7.57
CA ASN A 43 5.66 -12.15 -8.68
C ASN A 43 5.63 -13.67 -8.48
N THR A 44 6.71 -14.26 -7.96
CA THR A 44 6.79 -15.70 -7.66
C THR A 44 5.79 -16.08 -6.57
N VAL A 45 5.70 -15.29 -5.50
CA VAL A 45 4.71 -15.50 -4.43
C VAL A 45 3.28 -15.39 -4.99
N ALA A 46 3.00 -14.36 -5.79
CA ALA A 46 1.68 -14.17 -6.39
C ALA A 46 1.29 -15.32 -7.31
N GLN A 47 2.24 -15.83 -8.11
CA GLN A 47 2.01 -16.99 -8.99
C GLN A 47 1.71 -18.25 -8.17
N ALA A 48 2.51 -18.54 -7.13
CA ALA A 48 2.31 -19.69 -6.26
C ALA A 48 0.91 -19.70 -5.62
N LEU A 49 0.45 -18.53 -5.13
CA LEU A 49 -0.90 -18.42 -4.57
C LEU A 49 -1.99 -18.64 -5.61
N ARG A 50 -1.86 -18.07 -6.79
CA ARG A 50 -2.85 -18.22 -7.88
C ARG A 50 -2.96 -19.65 -8.37
N GLU A 51 -1.85 -20.37 -8.40
CA GLU A 51 -1.83 -21.78 -8.82
C GLU A 51 -2.46 -22.69 -7.75
N ALA A 52 -2.14 -22.47 -6.48
CA ALA A 52 -2.65 -23.30 -5.39
C ALA A 52 -4.08 -22.93 -4.98
N PHE A 53 -4.42 -21.64 -5.02
CA PHE A 53 -5.69 -21.07 -4.54
C PHE A 53 -6.28 -20.08 -5.57
N PRO A 54 -6.81 -20.54 -6.71
CA PRO A 54 -7.22 -19.65 -7.82
C PRO A 54 -8.31 -18.62 -7.49
N ALA A 55 -9.11 -18.88 -6.44
CA ALA A 55 -10.21 -18.01 -6.02
C ALA A 55 -9.86 -17.08 -4.86
N VAL A 56 -8.64 -17.18 -4.31
CA VAL A 56 -8.25 -16.40 -3.12
C VAL A 56 -8.06 -14.93 -3.44
N GLU A 57 -8.55 -14.09 -2.53
CA GLU A 57 -8.25 -12.67 -2.54
C GLU A 57 -7.01 -12.37 -1.68
N PHE A 58 -6.03 -11.72 -2.29
CA PHE A 58 -4.82 -11.30 -1.59
C PHE A 58 -4.25 -10.00 -2.16
N THR A 59 -3.40 -9.35 -1.39
CA THR A 59 -2.60 -8.21 -1.84
C THR A 59 -1.17 -8.33 -1.34
N ILE A 60 -0.22 -7.88 -2.16
CA ILE A 60 1.20 -7.80 -1.79
C ILE A 60 1.61 -6.34 -1.74
N PHE A 61 2.22 -5.94 -0.65
CA PHE A 61 2.92 -4.67 -0.48
C PHE A 61 4.41 -4.97 -0.28
N GLU A 62 5.27 -4.33 -1.05
CA GLU A 62 6.72 -4.39 -0.88
C GLU A 62 7.21 -3.16 -0.12
N LEU A 63 8.03 -3.36 0.90
CA LEU A 63 8.53 -2.25 1.71
C LEU A 63 9.26 -1.20 0.87
N VAL A 64 9.98 -1.63 -0.17
CA VAL A 64 10.68 -0.75 -1.11
C VAL A 64 9.77 0.15 -1.95
N GLN A 65 8.44 -0.10 -1.98
CA GLN A 65 7.47 0.83 -2.60
C GLN A 65 7.52 2.22 -1.96
N LEU A 66 7.90 2.30 -0.70
CA LEU A 66 8.04 3.56 0.01
C LEU A 66 9.27 4.37 -0.41
N ASN A 67 10.25 3.77 -1.09
CA ASN A 67 11.46 4.45 -1.56
C ASN A 67 11.17 5.62 -2.51
N GLU A 68 10.00 5.61 -3.12
CA GLU A 68 9.54 6.72 -3.96
C GLU A 68 9.22 7.99 -3.15
N PHE A 69 8.88 7.83 -1.88
CA PHE A 69 8.36 8.90 -1.03
C PHE A 69 9.31 9.31 0.09
N VAL A 70 10.24 8.43 0.50
CA VAL A 70 11.14 8.67 1.64
C VAL A 70 12.43 9.35 1.19
N ASN A 71 13.01 10.16 2.08
CA ASN A 71 14.30 10.81 1.82
C ASN A 71 15.47 9.84 1.95
N HIS A 72 15.34 8.81 2.80
CA HIS A 72 16.34 7.78 3.03
C HIS A 72 15.85 6.46 2.47
N GLN A 73 16.44 6.03 1.37
CA GLN A 73 16.04 4.78 0.73
C GLN A 73 16.20 3.58 1.66
N LEU A 74 15.17 2.77 1.71
CA LEU A 74 15.18 1.48 2.38
C LEU A 74 16.04 0.52 1.55
N ALA A 75 17.12 0.01 2.15
CA ALA A 75 18.08 -0.86 1.46
C ALA A 75 17.60 -2.32 1.36
N HIS A 76 16.57 -2.66 2.11
CA HIS A 76 16.05 -4.03 2.25
C HIS A 76 14.59 -4.09 1.88
N ASN A 77 14.18 -5.23 1.32
CA ASN A 77 12.79 -5.47 0.97
C ASN A 77 12.15 -6.49 1.92
N VAL A 78 10.90 -6.26 2.25
CA VAL A 78 10.02 -7.20 2.94
C VAL A 78 8.70 -7.23 2.20
N LEU A 79 8.18 -8.40 1.93
CA LEU A 79 6.89 -8.59 1.30
C LEU A 79 5.82 -8.72 2.40
N PHE A 80 4.90 -7.77 2.45
CA PHE A 80 3.70 -7.86 3.30
C PHE A 80 2.56 -8.43 2.45
N LEU A 81 2.28 -9.72 2.66
CA LEU A 81 1.22 -10.44 1.99
C LEU A 81 -0.02 -10.45 2.89
N SER A 82 -1.11 -9.92 2.40
CA SER A 82 -2.41 -10.00 3.09
C SER A 82 -3.33 -10.94 2.35
N VAL A 83 -3.89 -11.94 3.03
CA VAL A 83 -4.83 -12.94 2.47
C VAL A 83 -6.08 -13.08 3.33
N GLU A 84 -7.15 -13.61 2.74
CA GLU A 84 -8.40 -13.93 3.45
C GLU A 84 -8.14 -14.81 4.68
N ASP A 85 -8.86 -14.51 5.77
CA ASP A 85 -8.64 -15.11 7.09
C ASP A 85 -8.87 -16.62 7.10
N ASP A 86 -9.87 -17.11 6.39
CA ASP A 86 -10.28 -18.53 6.36
C ASP A 86 -9.28 -19.47 5.68
N ILE A 87 -8.33 -18.92 4.90
CA ILE A 87 -7.31 -19.73 4.22
C ILE A 87 -5.87 -19.40 4.63
N ILE A 88 -5.67 -18.48 5.56
CA ILE A 88 -4.34 -17.97 5.91
C ILE A 88 -3.37 -19.09 6.36
N ASP A 89 -3.86 -20.06 7.12
CA ASP A 89 -3.04 -21.19 7.59
C ASP A 89 -2.58 -22.08 6.43
N PHE A 90 -3.43 -22.33 5.44
CA PHE A 90 -3.07 -23.10 4.24
C PHE A 90 -2.05 -22.35 3.37
N VAL A 91 -2.20 -21.04 3.26
CA VAL A 91 -1.23 -20.18 2.56
C VAL A 91 0.10 -20.17 3.31
N PHE A 92 0.08 -20.11 4.64
CA PHE A 92 1.29 -20.18 5.45
C PHE A 92 2.05 -21.49 5.22
N ASP A 93 1.35 -22.63 5.25
CA ASP A 93 1.96 -23.94 5.02
C ASP A 93 2.56 -24.05 3.61
N LEU A 94 1.84 -23.58 2.58
CA LEU A 94 2.35 -23.53 1.21
C LEU A 94 3.63 -22.70 1.11
N LEU A 95 3.59 -21.48 1.63
CA LEU A 95 4.73 -20.56 1.53
C LEU A 95 5.91 -21.03 2.36
N LYS A 96 5.68 -21.64 3.51
CA LYS A 96 6.74 -22.23 4.35
C LYS A 96 7.46 -23.38 3.65
N GLU A 97 6.75 -24.15 2.83
CA GLU A 97 7.35 -25.21 2.01
C GLU A 97 8.18 -24.63 0.86
N GLN A 98 7.66 -23.65 0.16
CA GLN A 98 8.33 -23.05 -0.99
C GLN A 98 9.45 -22.06 -0.62
N PHE A 99 9.30 -21.34 0.49
CA PHE A 99 10.24 -20.35 1.00
C PHE A 99 10.67 -20.67 2.45
N PRO A 100 11.40 -21.78 2.66
CA PRO A 100 11.73 -22.26 4.01
C PRO A 100 12.51 -21.23 4.81
N GLY A 101 12.02 -20.95 6.03
CA GLY A 101 12.60 -19.98 6.94
C GLY A 101 12.32 -18.50 6.58
N LYS A 102 11.59 -18.22 5.49
CA LYS A 102 11.35 -16.87 4.99
C LYS A 102 9.97 -16.28 5.34
N VAL A 103 9.13 -17.02 6.03
CA VAL A 103 7.74 -16.63 6.25
C VAL A 103 7.44 -16.45 7.72
N LEU A 104 6.88 -15.31 8.09
CA LEU A 104 6.30 -15.05 9.41
C LEU A 104 4.78 -14.87 9.27
N LEU A 105 4.03 -15.55 10.12
CA LEU A 105 2.57 -15.44 10.18
C LEU A 105 2.19 -14.47 11.31
N ASP A 106 1.53 -13.38 10.96
CA ASP A 106 0.97 -12.36 11.86
C ASP A 106 1.93 -12.01 13.03
N PRO A 107 3.19 -11.63 12.73
CA PRO A 107 4.18 -11.43 13.76
C PRO A 107 3.89 -10.17 14.57
N THR A 108 4.15 -10.25 15.88
CA THR A 108 4.27 -9.01 16.69
C THR A 108 5.52 -8.23 16.25
N PRO A 109 5.60 -6.93 16.55
CA PRO A 109 6.80 -6.14 16.27
C PRO A 109 8.07 -6.76 16.85
N GLU A 110 8.01 -7.35 18.06
CA GLU A 110 9.16 -8.00 18.69
C GLU A 110 9.62 -9.23 17.92
N LEU A 111 8.67 -10.07 17.47
CA LEU A 111 8.99 -11.25 16.65
C LEU A 111 9.55 -10.83 15.30
N TYR A 112 8.97 -9.80 14.69
CA TYR A 112 9.48 -9.25 13.45
C TYR A 112 10.94 -8.82 13.62
N HIS A 113 11.27 -8.00 14.60
CA HIS A 113 12.65 -7.54 14.83
C HIS A 113 13.63 -8.67 15.18
N GLN A 114 13.15 -9.72 15.87
CA GLN A 114 13.98 -10.86 16.22
C GLN A 114 14.35 -11.74 15.01
N TYR A 115 13.43 -11.89 14.05
CA TYR A 115 13.59 -12.81 12.92
C TYR A 115 13.71 -12.12 11.57
N TRP A 116 13.73 -10.78 11.57
CA TRP A 116 13.79 -10.00 10.35
C TRP A 116 15.07 -10.26 9.55
N TYR A 117 14.91 -10.37 8.23
CA TYR A 117 15.99 -10.30 7.26
C TYR A 117 15.46 -9.87 5.88
N ASP A 118 16.37 -9.53 4.95
CA ASP A 118 16.03 -9.08 3.61
C ASP A 118 15.34 -10.17 2.79
N GLY A 119 14.23 -9.82 2.14
CA GLY A 119 13.45 -10.74 1.33
C GLY A 119 12.52 -11.68 2.12
N MET A 120 12.23 -11.38 3.41
CA MET A 120 11.23 -12.13 4.16
C MET A 120 9.81 -11.79 3.71
N ILE A 121 8.90 -12.73 3.96
CA ILE A 121 7.47 -12.63 3.71
C ILE A 121 6.75 -12.54 5.05
N VAL A 122 6.02 -11.44 5.27
CA VAL A 122 5.11 -11.26 6.40
C VAL A 122 3.70 -11.53 5.94
N LEU A 123 3.10 -12.60 6.42
CA LEU A 123 1.73 -13.01 6.07
C LEU A 123 0.76 -12.48 7.12
N ASN A 124 -0.20 -11.66 6.69
CA ASN A 124 -1.21 -11.02 7.53
C ASN A 124 -2.62 -11.29 7.00
N LYS A 125 -3.63 -11.03 7.82
CA LYS A 125 -5.03 -11.09 7.41
C LYS A 125 -5.41 -9.92 6.52
N LEU A 126 -6.11 -10.21 5.42
CA LEU A 126 -6.69 -9.19 4.55
C LEU A 126 -7.91 -8.56 5.24
N VAL A 127 -7.86 -7.26 5.42
CA VAL A 127 -9.02 -6.51 5.94
C VAL A 127 -10.09 -6.42 4.86
N THR A 128 -11.34 -6.63 5.24
CA THR A 128 -12.49 -6.54 4.33
C THR A 128 -12.55 -5.17 3.64
N GLU A 129 -12.91 -5.17 2.36
CA GLU A 129 -12.95 -3.98 1.51
C GLU A 129 -11.56 -3.32 1.28
N ALA A 130 -10.46 -4.06 1.50
CA ALA A 130 -9.13 -3.56 1.18
C ALA A 130 -9.04 -3.17 -0.30
N PRO A 131 -8.53 -1.97 -0.62
CA PRO A 131 -8.35 -1.54 -2.00
C PRO A 131 -7.37 -2.46 -2.74
N ARG A 132 -7.83 -3.02 -3.86
CA ARG A 132 -7.03 -3.89 -4.74
C ARG A 132 -6.57 -3.15 -5.98
N GLY A 133 -5.48 -3.61 -6.57
CA GLY A 133 -4.91 -3.05 -7.78
C GLY A 133 -5.91 -3.02 -8.95
N ILE A 134 -5.73 -2.06 -9.83
CA ILE A 134 -6.58 -1.88 -11.02
C ILE A 134 -6.12 -2.81 -12.16
N GLU A 135 -4.81 -2.94 -12.36
CA GLU A 135 -4.23 -3.78 -13.41
C GLU A 135 -4.19 -5.25 -12.99
N GLU A 136 -3.63 -5.50 -11.82
CA GLU A 136 -3.57 -6.80 -11.17
C GLU A 136 -4.22 -6.69 -9.78
N ALA A 137 -5.17 -7.57 -9.50
CA ALA A 137 -5.97 -7.49 -8.25
C ALA A 137 -5.12 -7.62 -6.99
N TRP A 138 -4.00 -8.32 -7.05
CA TRP A 138 -3.08 -8.51 -5.92
C TRP A 138 -2.12 -7.33 -5.68
N HIS A 139 -2.04 -6.38 -6.61
CA HIS A 139 -1.25 -5.17 -6.40
C HIS A 139 -1.86 -4.31 -5.29
N THR A 140 -1.03 -3.78 -4.41
CA THR A 140 -1.48 -2.84 -3.38
C THR A 140 -1.72 -1.47 -3.99
N ARG A 141 -2.93 -0.92 -3.80
CA ARG A 141 -3.24 0.46 -4.16
C ARG A 141 -2.64 1.45 -3.17
N LEU A 142 -2.36 2.65 -3.66
CA LEU A 142 -1.81 3.71 -2.84
C LEU A 142 -2.74 4.08 -1.67
N GLU A 143 -4.07 4.02 -1.86
CA GLU A 143 -5.04 4.25 -0.79
C GLU A 143 -4.93 3.24 0.35
N LYS A 144 -4.67 1.95 0.03
CA LYS A 144 -4.42 0.91 1.04
C LYS A 144 -3.10 1.19 1.77
N LEU A 145 -2.03 1.44 1.01
CA LEU A 145 -0.71 1.72 1.56
C LEU A 145 -0.73 2.88 2.56
N LEU A 146 -1.37 4.01 2.21
CA LEU A 146 -1.45 5.19 3.06
C LEU A 146 -2.25 4.94 4.35
N VAL A 147 -3.32 4.16 4.29
CA VAL A 147 -4.10 3.80 5.47
C VAL A 147 -3.33 2.83 6.35
N ASP A 148 -2.75 1.79 5.78
CA ASP A 148 -2.00 0.78 6.54
C ASP A 148 -0.78 1.40 7.22
N LEU A 149 -0.07 2.30 6.56
CA LEU A 149 1.07 3.03 7.12
C LEU A 149 0.74 3.68 8.48
N VAL A 150 -0.47 4.24 8.63
CA VAL A 150 -0.86 4.95 9.86
C VAL A 150 -1.67 4.09 10.83
N SER A 151 -2.16 2.94 10.42
CA SER A 151 -3.05 2.08 11.23
C SER A 151 -2.46 0.73 11.61
N ASP A 152 -1.46 0.24 10.84
CA ASP A 152 -0.84 -1.04 11.10
C ASP A 152 0.32 -0.89 12.09
N SER A 153 0.24 -1.62 13.22
CA SER A 153 1.23 -1.53 14.30
C SER A 153 2.62 -1.98 13.86
N LEU A 154 2.70 -3.00 13.00
CA LEU A 154 3.98 -3.50 12.51
C LEU A 154 4.64 -2.50 11.55
N LEU A 155 3.88 -1.93 10.61
CA LEU A 155 4.41 -0.90 9.71
C LEU A 155 4.85 0.36 10.47
N GLN A 156 4.15 0.72 11.55
CA GLN A 156 4.55 1.85 12.41
C GLN A 156 5.89 1.64 13.13
N GLU A 157 6.28 0.39 13.36
CA GLU A 157 7.60 0.07 13.94
C GLU A 157 8.69 -0.08 12.88
N VAL A 158 8.33 -0.55 11.69
CA VAL A 158 9.27 -0.74 10.57
C VAL A 158 9.67 0.58 9.93
N ILE A 159 8.76 1.54 9.88
CA ILE A 159 8.95 2.82 9.21
C ILE A 159 9.05 3.95 10.24
N SER A 160 10.14 4.71 10.20
CA SER A 160 10.30 5.85 11.10
C SER A 160 9.17 6.85 10.95
N LYS A 161 8.57 7.26 12.07
CA LYS A 161 7.51 8.28 12.10
C LYS A 161 7.94 9.62 11.48
N SER A 162 9.25 9.90 11.44
CA SER A 162 9.80 11.10 10.79
C SER A 162 9.62 11.11 9.26
N GLU A 163 9.46 9.95 8.64
CA GLU A 163 9.25 9.83 7.18
C GLU A 163 7.76 10.02 6.77
N TYR A 164 6.82 9.89 7.70
CA TYR A 164 5.39 9.97 7.40
C TYR A 164 4.96 11.25 6.69
N PRO A 165 5.42 12.46 7.12
CA PRO A 165 5.07 13.68 6.40
C PRO A 165 5.53 13.66 4.95
N ALA A 166 6.75 13.18 4.68
CA ALA A 166 7.29 13.09 3.31
C ALA A 166 6.51 12.08 2.46
N ILE A 167 6.16 10.92 3.03
CA ILE A 167 5.37 9.89 2.34
C ILE A 167 3.99 10.44 1.97
N LEU A 168 3.29 11.06 2.93
CA LEU A 168 1.95 11.62 2.71
C LEU A 168 1.98 12.78 1.71
N GLU A 169 2.94 13.70 1.83
CA GLU A 169 3.09 14.83 0.92
C GLU A 169 3.42 14.35 -0.50
N GLY A 170 4.38 13.44 -0.65
CA GLY A 170 4.77 12.86 -1.93
C GLY A 170 3.61 12.15 -2.62
N ALA A 171 2.89 11.30 -1.87
CA ALA A 171 1.73 10.57 -2.39
C ALA A 171 0.58 11.50 -2.82
N LEU A 172 0.20 12.45 -1.96
CA LEU A 172 -0.93 13.36 -2.20
C LEU A 172 -0.63 14.42 -3.26
N SER A 173 0.65 14.77 -3.47
CA SER A 173 1.05 15.74 -4.49
C SER A 173 1.37 15.11 -5.85
N GLY A 174 1.84 13.85 -5.86
CA GLY A 174 2.29 13.16 -7.07
C GLY A 174 1.21 12.32 -7.77
N TYR A 175 0.24 11.82 -7.00
CA TYR A 175 -0.69 10.80 -7.48
C TYR A 175 -2.16 11.15 -7.29
N VAL A 176 -2.99 10.58 -8.18
CA VAL A 176 -4.45 10.63 -8.05
C VAL A 176 -4.88 9.65 -6.97
N ILE A 177 -5.51 10.17 -5.90
CA ILE A 177 -6.04 9.38 -4.79
C ILE A 177 -7.57 9.34 -4.89
N ASP A 178 -8.15 8.15 -4.82
CA ASP A 178 -9.59 7.98 -4.63
C ASP A 178 -9.94 8.15 -3.14
N GLU A 179 -10.28 9.38 -2.75
CA GLU A 179 -10.64 9.71 -1.38
C GLU A 179 -11.78 8.85 -0.82
N SER A 180 -12.75 8.51 -1.66
CA SER A 180 -13.89 7.68 -1.24
C SER A 180 -13.44 6.27 -0.87
N CYS A 181 -12.53 5.70 -1.68
CA CYS A 181 -11.91 4.42 -1.44
C CYS A 181 -11.05 4.45 -0.18
N LEU A 182 -10.18 5.47 -0.05
CA LEU A 182 -9.30 5.66 1.10
C LEU A 182 -10.08 5.76 2.41
N PHE A 183 -11.09 6.66 2.50
CA PHE A 183 -11.86 6.83 3.73
C PHE A 183 -12.78 5.65 4.05
N ARG A 184 -13.27 4.92 3.04
CA ARG A 184 -14.02 3.68 3.29
C ARG A 184 -13.15 2.62 3.93
N TYR A 185 -11.95 2.41 3.40
CA TYR A 185 -10.98 1.47 3.95
C TYR A 185 -10.50 1.89 5.35
N ALA A 186 -10.18 3.16 5.56
CA ALA A 186 -9.77 3.69 6.86
C ALA A 186 -10.81 3.48 7.99
N LYS A 187 -12.10 3.33 7.64
CA LYS A 187 -13.15 3.01 8.64
C LYS A 187 -13.19 1.53 9.01
N ARG A 188 -12.55 0.67 8.22
CA ARG A 188 -12.48 -0.79 8.46
C ARG A 188 -11.23 -1.19 9.25
N ARG A 189 -10.20 -0.35 9.19
CA ARG A 189 -8.95 -0.52 9.95
C ARG A 189 -9.11 0.04 11.36
#